data_26292924809d86d3dbc33edc7fc35786
#
_entry.id   26292924809d86d3dbc33edc7fc35786
#
_cell.length_a   1.000
_cell.length_b   1.000
_cell.length_c   1.000
_cell.angle_alpha   90.00
_cell.angle_beta   90.00
_cell.angle_gamma   90.00
#
_symmetry.space_group_name_H-M   'P 1'
#
loop_
_entity.id
_entity.type
_entity.pdbx_description
1 polymer ?
#
loop_
_entity_poly.entity_id
_entity_poly.type
_entity_poly.pdbx_seq_one_letter_code
_entity_poly.pdbx_strand_id
1 'polypeptide(L)'
;MNKTFLKLIGIVALTALAQDARSELKWEQTSVDLKPALGDKQAVAHFKYENVGNTPVHFKSVHASCGCTTAQTQNEQVAPGQKGEITATFNIGGRTGTQVKTVTVQTDDPDPAHATTVLTLKAAITPLLEIQPALVYWQNGEEPKPKIITAKANKDAAVKKLDVASSTPDFTAKVEAGSAPNEFKINVQPRDTTKAVYATLTIKPDSPSTANVFSAAARVMPSPPTTKSTLSTIRHDLATPATTAASPSQ
;
A
#
# COMPACT_ATOMS: atom_id res chain seq x y z
N MET A 1 -44.93 24.83 85.43
CA MET A 1 -44.37 25.55 84.27
C MET A 1 -43.28 24.67 83.66
N ASN A 2 -43.68 23.86 82.68
CA ASN A 2 -42.75 22.90 82.01
C ASN A 2 -42.31 23.45 80.66
N LYS A 3 -41.06 23.65 80.53
CA LYS A 3 -40.46 23.98 79.24
C LYS A 3 -39.80 22.71 78.62
N THR A 4 -40.53 22.10 77.68
CA THR A 4 -40.04 21.00 76.91
C THR A 4 -39.13 21.50 75.76
N PHE A 5 -37.87 21.23 75.88
CA PHE A 5 -36.88 21.52 74.78
C PHE A 5 -36.93 20.40 73.75
N LEU A 6 -37.52 20.66 72.61
CA LEU A 6 -37.47 19.76 71.41
C LEU A 6 -36.14 19.92 70.70
N LYS A 7 -35.29 18.93 70.85
CA LYS A 7 -33.99 18.85 70.05
C LYS A 7 -34.32 18.34 68.67
N LEU A 8 -34.24 19.23 67.67
CA LEU A 8 -34.31 18.88 66.27
C LEU A 8 -32.90 18.35 65.84
N ILE A 9 -32.79 17.04 65.68
CA ILE A 9 -31.59 16.41 65.12
C ILE A 9 -31.73 16.49 63.60
N GLY A 10 -31.01 17.42 62.98
CA GLY A 10 -30.91 17.50 61.54
C GLY A 10 -30.02 16.36 61.00
N ILE A 11 -30.61 15.40 60.33
CA ILE A 11 -29.87 14.36 59.55
C ILE A 11 -29.44 15.02 58.24
N VAL A 12 -28.17 15.41 58.18
CA VAL A 12 -27.55 15.79 56.91
C VAL A 12 -27.26 14.48 56.14
N ALA A 13 -28.14 14.14 55.24
CA ALA A 13 -27.91 13.03 54.28
C ALA A 13 -26.79 13.48 53.32
N LEU A 14 -25.60 12.99 53.57
CA LEU A 14 -24.46 13.14 52.67
C LEU A 14 -24.71 12.19 51.48
N THR A 15 -25.36 12.70 50.44
CA THR A 15 -25.44 11.97 49.13
C THR A 15 -24.06 11.95 48.52
N ALA A 16 -23.30 10.88 48.74
CA ALA A 16 -22.10 10.57 47.99
C ALA A 16 -22.55 10.34 46.54
N LEU A 17 -22.26 11.31 45.66
CA LEU A 17 -22.35 11.12 44.24
C LEU A 17 -21.27 10.07 43.88
N ALA A 18 -21.71 8.82 43.66
CA ALA A 18 -20.86 7.81 43.10
C ALA A 18 -20.49 8.30 41.67
N GLN A 19 -19.28 8.79 41.51
CA GLN A 19 -18.72 9.06 40.18
C GLN A 19 -18.41 7.70 39.57
N ASP A 20 -19.16 7.31 38.54
CA ASP A 20 -18.87 6.10 37.80
C ASP A 20 -17.41 6.19 37.25
N ALA A 21 -16.63 5.14 37.53
CA ALA A 21 -15.29 5.04 37.05
C ALA A 21 -15.33 4.95 35.50
N ARG A 22 -14.80 5.97 34.83
CA ARG A 22 -14.84 6.07 33.37
C ARG A 22 -13.43 6.35 32.85
N SER A 23 -12.96 5.49 31.98
CA SER A 23 -11.78 5.72 31.17
C SER A 23 -12.25 6.18 29.79
N GLU A 24 -11.65 7.20 29.22
CA GLU A 24 -12.02 7.66 27.87
C GLU A 24 -10.87 8.46 27.25
N LEU A 25 -10.39 8.00 26.09
CA LEU A 25 -9.47 8.79 25.29
C LEU A 25 -10.23 9.64 24.26
N LYS A 26 -10.14 10.94 24.42
CA LYS A 26 -10.62 11.90 23.42
C LYS A 26 -9.50 12.23 22.45
N TRP A 27 -9.71 11.93 21.18
CA TRP A 27 -8.77 12.22 20.10
C TRP A 27 -9.02 13.61 19.52
N GLU A 28 -7.95 14.40 19.27
CA GLU A 28 -8.07 15.67 18.53
C GLU A 28 -8.54 15.40 17.10
N GLN A 29 -7.99 14.35 16.48
CA GLN A 29 -8.37 13.85 15.17
C GLN A 29 -8.00 12.37 15.02
N THR A 30 -8.81 11.62 14.30
CA THR A 30 -8.56 10.20 13.98
C THR A 30 -8.14 10.00 12.53
N SER A 31 -8.08 11.06 11.73
CA SER A 31 -7.60 11.04 10.34
C SER A 31 -6.71 12.24 10.08
N VAL A 32 -5.54 11.98 9.47
CA VAL A 32 -4.54 12.99 9.11
C VAL A 32 -4.23 12.88 7.62
N ASP A 33 -4.38 13.99 6.91
CA ASP A 33 -4.00 14.12 5.50
C ASP A 33 -2.60 14.75 5.41
N LEU A 34 -1.67 14.04 4.76
CA LEU A 34 -0.28 14.44 4.60
C LEU A 34 0.05 14.66 3.12
N LYS A 35 0.88 15.65 2.87
CA LYS A 35 1.50 15.91 1.56
C LYS A 35 3.01 15.91 1.73
N PRO A 36 3.65 14.72 1.70
CA PRO A 36 5.10 14.63 1.79
C PRO A 36 5.77 15.46 0.70
N ALA A 37 6.90 16.06 1.03
CA ALA A 37 7.67 16.79 0.03
C ALA A 37 8.21 15.82 -1.03
N LEU A 38 8.56 16.38 -2.18
CA LEU A 38 9.10 15.59 -3.29
C LEU A 38 10.41 14.91 -2.88
N GLY A 39 10.45 13.59 -2.94
CA GLY A 39 11.62 12.81 -2.55
C GLY A 39 11.66 12.40 -1.07
N ASP A 40 10.69 12.76 -0.26
CA ASP A 40 10.59 12.26 1.11
C ASP A 40 10.53 10.74 1.16
N LYS A 41 11.22 10.16 2.13
CA LYS A 41 11.24 8.71 2.36
C LYS A 41 10.12 8.24 3.27
N GLN A 42 9.60 9.15 4.09
CA GLN A 42 8.63 8.87 5.14
C GLN A 42 7.56 9.96 5.20
N ALA A 43 6.36 9.56 5.61
CA ALA A 43 5.29 10.46 6.01
C ALA A 43 4.93 10.17 7.46
N VAL A 44 4.92 11.19 8.31
CA VAL A 44 4.71 11.07 9.74
C VAL A 44 3.41 11.76 10.13
N ALA A 45 2.52 11.01 10.79
CA ALA A 45 1.28 11.52 11.35
C ALA A 45 1.34 11.49 12.88
N HIS A 46 0.82 12.54 13.51
CA HIS A 46 0.70 12.69 14.95
C HIS A 46 -0.77 12.69 15.34
N PHE A 47 -1.19 11.68 16.10
CA PHE A 47 -2.55 11.53 16.59
C PHE A 47 -2.57 11.85 18.08
N LYS A 48 -2.96 13.08 18.40
CA LYS A 48 -2.99 13.58 19.79
C LYS A 48 -4.27 13.14 20.46
N TYR A 49 -4.15 12.85 21.75
CA TYR A 49 -5.26 12.44 22.61
C TYR A 49 -5.14 13.05 24.02
N GLU A 50 -6.26 13.01 24.74
CA GLU A 50 -6.36 13.37 26.14
C GLU A 50 -7.27 12.34 26.84
N ASN A 51 -6.86 11.86 28.01
CA ASN A 51 -7.76 11.08 28.87
C ASN A 51 -8.75 12.02 29.58
N VAL A 52 -9.98 12.07 29.07
CA VAL A 52 -11.06 12.88 29.62
C VAL A 52 -11.87 12.14 30.68
N GLY A 53 -11.54 10.87 30.94
CA GLY A 53 -12.10 10.06 32.00
C GLY A 53 -11.53 10.42 33.37
N ASN A 54 -12.00 9.71 34.41
CA ASN A 54 -11.56 9.85 35.79
C ASN A 54 -10.70 8.67 36.28
N THR A 55 -10.44 7.69 35.41
CA THR A 55 -9.55 6.54 35.65
C THR A 55 -8.44 6.49 34.62
N PRO A 56 -7.25 5.91 34.94
CA PRO A 56 -6.20 5.70 33.96
C PRO A 56 -6.64 4.81 32.82
N VAL A 57 -6.11 5.07 31.61
CA VAL A 57 -6.29 4.24 30.39
C VAL A 57 -4.98 3.54 30.08
N HIS A 58 -5.01 2.23 29.85
CA HIS A 58 -3.86 1.45 29.38
C HIS A 58 -4.01 1.05 27.92
N PHE A 59 -2.91 1.17 27.15
CA PHE A 59 -2.86 0.67 25.80
C PHE A 59 -2.58 -0.84 25.80
N LYS A 60 -3.57 -1.63 25.37
CA LYS A 60 -3.40 -3.10 25.16
C LYS A 60 -2.63 -3.40 23.91
N SER A 61 -2.88 -2.65 22.84
CA SER A 61 -2.14 -2.77 21.58
C SER A 61 -2.22 -1.50 20.73
N VAL A 62 -1.16 -1.26 19.97
CA VAL A 62 -1.09 -0.23 18.92
C VAL A 62 -0.51 -0.92 17.68
N HIS A 63 -1.35 -1.21 16.69
CA HIS A 63 -0.99 -2.06 15.56
C HIS A 63 -1.24 -1.37 14.22
N ALA A 64 -0.20 -1.27 13.38
CA ALA A 64 -0.31 -0.74 12.03
C ALA A 64 -0.80 -1.82 11.05
N SER A 65 -1.60 -1.43 10.06
CA SER A 65 -2.21 -2.31 9.05
C SER A 65 -1.23 -2.99 8.09
N CYS A 66 0.04 -2.56 8.07
CA CYS A 66 1.07 -3.15 7.21
C CYS A 66 2.47 -2.98 7.83
N GLY A 67 3.43 -3.83 7.45
CA GLY A 67 4.84 -3.66 7.82
C GLY A 67 5.53 -2.42 7.23
N CYS A 68 4.81 -1.66 6.37
CA CYS A 68 5.29 -0.40 5.81
C CYS A 68 5.00 0.80 6.72
N THR A 69 4.30 0.60 7.83
CA THR A 69 3.95 1.64 8.80
C THR A 69 4.30 1.15 10.19
N THR A 70 4.97 1.98 10.96
CA THR A 70 5.20 1.77 12.39
C THR A 70 4.36 2.74 13.18
N ALA A 71 3.86 2.32 14.34
CA ALA A 71 3.11 3.16 15.25
C ALA A 71 3.70 3.04 16.65
N GLN A 72 3.89 4.17 17.32
CA GLN A 72 4.49 4.24 18.64
C GLN A 72 3.67 5.15 19.54
N THR A 73 3.48 4.74 20.78
CA THR A 73 2.96 5.58 21.87
C THR A 73 4.10 5.96 22.82
N GLN A 74 4.02 7.17 23.37
CA GLN A 74 4.99 7.63 24.35
C GLN A 74 4.77 7.05 25.75
N ASN A 75 3.52 6.63 26.03
CA ASN A 75 3.12 6.16 27.35
C ASN A 75 2.37 4.84 27.22
N GLU A 76 2.63 3.90 28.11
CA GLU A 76 1.82 2.67 28.21
C GLU A 76 0.51 2.91 28.94
N GLN A 77 0.48 3.93 29.82
CA GLN A 77 -0.66 4.34 30.63
C GLN A 77 -0.85 5.87 30.54
N VAL A 78 -2.11 6.29 30.51
CA VAL A 78 -2.51 7.71 30.42
C VAL A 78 -3.37 8.04 31.63
N ALA A 79 -2.86 8.85 32.55
CA ALA A 79 -3.60 9.29 33.73
C ALA A 79 -4.78 10.23 33.37
N PRO A 80 -5.80 10.37 34.23
CA PRO A 80 -6.86 11.36 34.04
C PRO A 80 -6.31 12.77 33.76
N GLY A 81 -6.82 13.43 32.72
CA GLY A 81 -6.37 14.75 32.28
C GLY A 81 -5.02 14.76 31.55
N GLN A 82 -4.30 13.64 31.46
CA GLN A 82 -3.03 13.56 30.76
C GLN A 82 -3.26 13.57 29.25
N LYS A 83 -2.38 14.32 28.55
CA LYS A 83 -2.29 14.36 27.09
C LYS A 83 -1.13 13.52 26.58
N GLY A 84 -1.27 13.02 25.36
CA GLY A 84 -0.21 12.30 24.69
C GLY A 84 -0.45 12.23 23.18
N GLU A 85 0.39 11.47 22.49
CA GLU A 85 0.22 11.22 21.06
C GLU A 85 0.64 9.81 20.66
N ILE A 86 0.04 9.33 19.59
CA ILE A 86 0.53 8.19 18.83
C ILE A 86 1.15 8.73 17.54
N THR A 87 2.43 8.43 17.34
CA THR A 87 3.15 8.76 16.12
C THR A 87 3.11 7.59 15.17
N ALA A 88 2.53 7.80 13.97
CA ALA A 88 2.53 6.82 12.89
C ALA A 88 3.49 7.24 11.78
N THR A 89 4.50 6.42 11.51
CA THR A 89 5.50 6.65 10.46
C THR A 89 5.29 5.68 9.31
N PHE A 90 4.90 6.20 8.17
CA PHE A 90 4.72 5.45 6.93
C PHE A 90 5.96 5.57 6.05
N ASN A 91 6.62 4.45 5.74
CA ASN A 91 7.73 4.38 4.79
C ASN A 91 7.18 4.42 3.36
N ILE A 92 7.46 5.50 2.64
CA ILE A 92 6.95 5.74 1.28
C ILE A 92 7.52 4.71 0.29
N GLY A 93 8.83 4.46 0.34
CA GLY A 93 9.51 3.58 -0.62
C GLY A 93 9.31 4.09 -2.06
N GLY A 94 8.95 3.17 -2.97
CA GLY A 94 8.63 3.51 -4.37
C GLY A 94 7.15 3.79 -4.65
N ARG A 95 6.32 4.07 -3.62
CA ARG A 95 4.89 4.31 -3.76
C ARG A 95 4.62 5.73 -4.22
N THR A 96 3.56 5.89 -5.00
CA THR A 96 3.07 7.19 -5.50
C THR A 96 1.56 7.29 -5.36
N GLY A 97 1.00 8.46 -5.60
CA GLY A 97 -0.43 8.73 -5.49
C GLY A 97 -0.92 8.70 -4.05
N THR A 98 -2.22 8.57 -3.86
CA THR A 98 -2.84 8.55 -2.54
C THR A 98 -2.66 7.20 -1.88
N GLN A 99 -2.00 7.20 -0.72
CA GLN A 99 -1.82 6.03 0.13
C GLN A 99 -2.62 6.20 1.41
N VAL A 100 -3.39 5.19 1.78
CA VAL A 100 -4.14 5.16 3.04
C VAL A 100 -3.58 4.05 3.92
N LYS A 101 -3.24 4.38 5.16
CA LYS A 101 -2.75 3.46 6.17
C LYS A 101 -3.54 3.64 7.45
N THR A 102 -3.76 2.56 8.17
CA THR A 102 -4.48 2.61 9.44
C THR A 102 -3.64 2.08 10.58
N VAL A 103 -3.89 2.60 11.77
CA VAL A 103 -3.36 2.12 13.04
C VAL A 103 -4.56 1.81 13.93
N THR A 104 -4.67 0.56 14.36
CA THR A 104 -5.68 0.15 15.33
C THR A 104 -5.10 0.26 16.73
N VAL A 105 -5.77 1.03 17.56
CA VAL A 105 -5.44 1.24 18.97
C VAL A 105 -6.47 0.51 19.82
N GLN A 106 -6.02 -0.33 20.73
CA GLN A 106 -6.87 -1.00 21.71
C GLN A 106 -6.47 -0.59 23.12
N THR A 107 -7.45 -0.27 23.93
CA THR A 107 -7.28 0.12 25.33
C THR A 107 -8.01 -0.85 26.26
N ASP A 108 -7.85 -0.66 27.55
CA ASP A 108 -8.59 -1.37 28.61
C ASP A 108 -9.92 -0.70 28.98
N ASP A 109 -10.38 0.26 28.18
CA ASP A 109 -11.69 0.91 28.38
C ASP A 109 -12.78 -0.17 28.49
N PRO A 110 -13.60 -0.13 29.55
CA PRO A 110 -14.67 -1.10 29.74
C PRO A 110 -15.81 -0.94 28.72
N ASP A 111 -15.96 0.24 28.10
CA ASP A 111 -16.94 0.46 27.04
C ASP A 111 -16.36 -0.02 25.68
N PRO A 112 -16.94 -1.05 25.06
CA PRO A 112 -16.49 -1.56 23.77
C PRO A 112 -16.48 -0.51 22.66
N ALA A 113 -17.32 0.54 22.77
CA ALA A 113 -17.38 1.63 21.80
C ALA A 113 -16.11 2.51 21.85
N HIS A 114 -15.44 2.58 23.00
CA HIS A 114 -14.24 3.37 23.22
C HIS A 114 -12.96 2.52 23.31
N ALA A 115 -13.11 1.20 23.53
CA ALA A 115 -11.99 0.28 23.69
C ALA A 115 -11.13 0.13 22.41
N THR A 116 -11.69 0.43 21.24
CA THR A 116 -10.95 0.31 19.97
C THR A 116 -11.14 1.56 19.12
N THR A 117 -10.01 2.16 18.73
CA THR A 117 -9.98 3.33 17.82
C THR A 117 -9.13 3.01 16.60
N VAL A 118 -9.64 3.36 15.40
CA VAL A 118 -8.89 3.26 14.15
C VAL A 118 -8.43 4.66 13.74
N LEU A 119 -7.11 4.84 13.75
CA LEU A 119 -6.46 6.06 13.27
C LEU A 119 -6.10 5.90 11.79
N THR A 120 -6.33 6.92 10.98
CA THR A 120 -6.12 6.89 9.53
C THR A 120 -5.09 7.93 9.09
N LEU A 121 -4.01 7.48 8.44
CA LEU A 121 -3.02 8.31 7.78
C LEU A 121 -3.29 8.26 6.27
N LYS A 122 -3.53 9.41 5.64
CA LYS A 122 -3.65 9.55 4.18
C LYS A 122 -2.48 10.38 3.67
N ALA A 123 -1.65 9.79 2.80
CA ALA A 123 -0.50 10.48 2.22
C ALA A 123 -0.70 10.64 0.71
N ALA A 124 -0.73 11.88 0.22
CA ALA A 124 -0.75 12.20 -1.21
C ALA A 124 0.69 12.37 -1.70
N ILE A 125 1.24 11.31 -2.32
CA ILE A 125 2.66 11.24 -2.71
C ILE A 125 2.80 11.66 -4.17
N THR A 126 3.51 12.76 -4.39
CA THR A 126 3.86 13.23 -5.72
C THR A 126 5.01 12.39 -6.28
N PRO A 127 4.88 11.79 -7.48
CA PRO A 127 5.98 11.03 -8.07
C PRO A 127 7.14 11.95 -8.48
N LEU A 128 8.36 11.52 -8.17
CA LEU A 128 9.58 12.20 -8.64
C LEU A 128 9.82 11.94 -10.13
N LEU A 129 9.59 10.69 -10.56
CA LEU A 129 9.64 10.25 -11.97
C LEU A 129 8.37 9.46 -12.30
N GLU A 130 7.83 9.75 -13.47
CA GLU A 130 6.82 8.91 -14.13
C GLU A 130 7.52 8.13 -15.25
N ILE A 131 7.35 6.80 -15.26
CA ILE A 131 8.01 5.90 -16.22
C ILE A 131 6.94 5.18 -17.02
N GLN A 132 6.93 5.38 -18.34
CA GLN A 132 5.94 4.79 -19.25
C GLN A 132 6.58 4.38 -20.58
N PRO A 133 6.31 3.16 -21.05
CA PRO A 133 5.69 2.07 -20.30
C PRO A 133 6.66 1.50 -19.26
N ALA A 134 6.12 0.89 -18.17
CA ALA A 134 6.96 0.22 -17.16
C ALA A 134 7.51 -1.13 -17.63
N LEU A 135 7.05 -1.63 -18.79
CA LEU A 135 7.50 -2.87 -19.41
C LEU A 135 7.63 -2.67 -20.92
N VAL A 136 8.77 -3.06 -21.46
CA VAL A 136 8.97 -3.27 -22.91
C VAL A 136 9.25 -4.74 -23.16
N TYR A 137 8.73 -5.27 -24.27
CA TYR A 137 8.93 -6.68 -24.60
C TYR A 137 9.07 -6.91 -26.10
N TRP A 138 9.73 -8.00 -26.45
CA TRP A 138 9.88 -8.54 -27.81
C TRP A 138 9.32 -9.94 -27.85
N GLN A 139 8.70 -10.31 -28.97
CA GLN A 139 8.33 -11.68 -29.22
C GLN A 139 9.58 -12.51 -29.54
N ASN A 140 9.53 -13.83 -29.31
CA ASN A 140 10.61 -14.72 -29.73
C ASN A 140 10.84 -14.62 -31.24
N GLY A 141 12.07 -14.34 -31.66
CA GLY A 141 12.45 -14.13 -33.06
C GLY A 141 12.06 -12.79 -33.66
N GLU A 142 11.45 -11.86 -32.90
CA GLU A 142 11.22 -10.47 -33.35
C GLU A 142 12.56 -9.77 -33.62
N GLU A 143 12.62 -8.90 -34.63
CA GLU A 143 13.81 -8.09 -34.88
C GLU A 143 14.23 -7.31 -33.63
N PRO A 144 15.50 -7.37 -33.19
CA PRO A 144 15.95 -6.73 -31.94
C PRO A 144 16.09 -5.20 -32.10
N LYS A 145 15.05 -4.52 -32.55
CA LYS A 145 14.98 -3.06 -32.62
C LYS A 145 14.83 -2.43 -31.25
N PRO A 146 15.41 -1.25 -30.99
CA PRO A 146 15.20 -0.54 -29.74
C PRO A 146 13.73 -0.23 -29.51
N LYS A 147 13.26 -0.38 -28.25
CA LYS A 147 11.97 0.12 -27.76
C LYS A 147 12.22 1.18 -26.71
N ILE A 148 11.35 2.19 -26.68
CA ILE A 148 11.55 3.38 -25.89
C ILE A 148 10.70 3.29 -24.62
N ILE A 149 11.33 3.60 -23.49
CA ILE A 149 10.66 3.93 -22.23
C ILE A 149 10.87 5.43 -22.02
N THR A 150 9.79 6.15 -21.80
CA THR A 150 9.81 7.57 -21.46
C THR A 150 9.84 7.72 -19.95
N ALA A 151 10.79 8.47 -19.42
CA ALA A 151 10.85 8.86 -18.03
C ALA A 151 10.67 10.38 -17.95
N LYS A 152 9.61 10.82 -17.26
CA LYS A 152 9.30 12.24 -17.08
C LYS A 152 9.52 12.65 -15.64
N ALA A 153 10.47 13.53 -15.39
CA ALA A 153 10.71 14.07 -14.06
C ALA A 153 9.66 15.13 -13.71
N ASN A 154 9.29 15.17 -12.42
CA ASN A 154 8.43 16.22 -11.91
C ASN A 154 9.09 17.58 -12.18
N LYS A 155 8.30 18.58 -12.56
CA LYS A 155 8.79 19.95 -12.88
C LYS A 155 9.53 20.61 -11.71
N ASP A 156 9.13 20.27 -10.48
CA ASP A 156 9.72 20.80 -9.25
C ASP A 156 10.95 19.99 -8.78
N ALA A 157 11.29 18.90 -9.54
CA ALA A 157 12.46 18.09 -9.30
C ALA A 157 13.65 18.61 -10.12
N ALA A 158 14.77 18.88 -9.48
CA ALA A 158 16.00 19.28 -10.15
C ALA A 158 16.73 18.06 -10.77
N VAL A 159 16.02 17.26 -11.58
CA VAL A 159 16.63 16.11 -12.28
C VAL A 159 17.17 16.55 -13.62
N LYS A 160 18.49 16.41 -13.80
CA LYS A 160 19.19 16.76 -15.06
C LYS A 160 19.68 15.54 -15.82
N LYS A 161 19.84 14.41 -15.13
CA LYS A 161 20.39 13.17 -15.68
C LYS A 161 19.71 11.96 -15.07
N LEU A 162 19.59 10.89 -15.86
CA LEU A 162 19.22 9.55 -15.40
C LEU A 162 20.38 8.59 -15.67
N ASP A 163 20.73 7.79 -14.67
CA ASP A 163 21.58 6.62 -14.83
C ASP A 163 20.70 5.37 -14.90
N VAL A 164 20.92 4.54 -15.92
CA VAL A 164 20.14 3.31 -16.14
C VAL A 164 21.07 2.11 -16.23
N ALA A 165 20.77 1.10 -15.40
CA ALA A 165 21.50 -0.16 -15.41
C ALA A 165 20.54 -1.33 -15.67
N SER A 166 20.94 -2.27 -16.53
CA SER A 166 20.23 -3.53 -16.72
C SER A 166 20.76 -4.59 -15.76
N SER A 167 19.87 -5.44 -15.22
CA SER A 167 20.24 -6.57 -14.35
C SER A 167 20.95 -7.72 -15.09
N THR A 168 20.98 -7.70 -16.43
CA THR A 168 21.63 -8.69 -17.29
C THR A 168 22.29 -8.00 -18.49
N PRO A 169 23.41 -8.52 -19.03
CA PRO A 169 24.04 -7.99 -20.21
C PRO A 169 23.23 -8.21 -21.50
N ASP A 170 22.17 -9.00 -21.48
CA ASP A 170 21.35 -9.31 -22.64
C ASP A 170 20.53 -8.12 -23.14
N PHE A 171 20.37 -7.09 -22.31
CA PHE A 171 19.75 -5.84 -22.69
C PHE A 171 20.71 -4.67 -22.50
N THR A 172 20.77 -3.80 -23.50
CA THR A 172 21.40 -2.48 -23.40
C THR A 172 20.34 -1.43 -23.15
N ALA A 173 20.65 -0.42 -22.34
CA ALA A 173 19.79 0.74 -22.10
C ALA A 173 20.62 2.02 -22.28
N LYS A 174 20.18 2.93 -23.15
CA LYS A 174 20.80 4.23 -23.38
C LYS A 174 19.81 5.34 -23.09
N VAL A 175 20.24 6.36 -22.38
CA VAL A 175 19.41 7.51 -22.02
C VAL A 175 19.73 8.67 -22.95
N GLU A 176 18.69 9.31 -23.48
CA GLU A 176 18.76 10.50 -24.32
C GLU A 176 17.76 11.54 -23.79
N ALA A 177 17.96 12.81 -24.14
CA ALA A 177 16.98 13.84 -23.83
C ALA A 177 15.67 13.55 -24.57
N GLY A 178 14.56 13.78 -23.89
CA GLY A 178 13.22 13.64 -24.44
C GLY A 178 12.82 14.82 -25.33
N SER A 179 11.56 14.84 -25.74
CA SER A 179 11.00 15.86 -26.61
C SER A 179 10.55 17.12 -25.85
N ALA A 180 10.37 16.98 -24.53
CA ALA A 180 9.94 18.06 -23.64
C ALA A 180 10.96 18.30 -22.52
N PRO A 181 10.95 19.46 -21.86
CA PRO A 181 11.73 19.70 -20.66
C PRO A 181 11.44 18.62 -19.60
N ASN A 182 12.46 18.19 -18.87
CA ASN A 182 12.38 17.14 -17.83
C ASN A 182 11.93 15.75 -18.35
N GLU A 183 11.97 15.52 -19.65
CA GLU A 183 11.69 14.23 -20.28
C GLU A 183 12.97 13.57 -20.73
N PHE A 184 13.07 12.25 -20.51
CA PHE A 184 14.18 11.39 -20.91
C PHE A 184 13.63 10.21 -21.69
N LYS A 185 14.32 9.82 -22.74
CA LYS A 185 14.05 8.61 -23.52
C LYS A 185 15.10 7.56 -23.17
N ILE A 186 14.63 6.40 -22.73
CA ILE A 186 15.48 5.25 -22.43
C ILE A 186 15.29 4.27 -23.59
N ASN A 187 16.28 4.20 -24.47
CA ASN A 187 16.30 3.26 -25.60
C ASN A 187 16.81 1.91 -25.08
N VAL A 188 15.88 0.95 -24.99
CA VAL A 188 16.18 -0.41 -24.51
C VAL A 188 16.25 -1.34 -25.72
N GLN A 189 17.31 -2.15 -25.82
CA GLN A 189 17.52 -3.05 -26.93
C GLN A 189 18.04 -4.41 -26.44
N PRO A 190 17.39 -5.54 -26.80
CA PRO A 190 17.93 -6.87 -26.56
C PRO A 190 19.09 -7.18 -27.50
N ARG A 191 20.02 -7.99 -27.06
CA ARG A 191 21.11 -8.52 -27.92
C ARG A 191 20.59 -9.64 -28.83
N ASP A 192 19.68 -10.45 -28.30
CA ASP A 192 19.13 -11.63 -28.98
C ASP A 192 17.64 -11.78 -28.55
N THR A 193 16.80 -12.14 -29.49
CA THR A 193 15.40 -12.39 -29.29
C THR A 193 15.01 -13.86 -29.50
N THR A 194 15.96 -14.74 -29.79
CA THR A 194 15.71 -16.17 -30.02
C THR A 194 15.53 -16.95 -28.72
N LYS A 195 15.91 -16.38 -27.59
CA LYS A 195 15.80 -16.99 -26.24
C LYS A 195 14.98 -16.09 -25.33
N ALA A 196 14.09 -16.69 -24.56
CA ALA A 196 13.37 -15.99 -23.53
C ALA A 196 14.33 -15.46 -22.46
N VAL A 197 14.30 -14.16 -22.21
CA VAL A 197 15.13 -13.49 -21.20
C VAL A 197 14.38 -12.34 -20.56
N TYR A 198 14.68 -12.07 -19.31
CA TYR A 198 14.10 -11.00 -18.52
C TYR A 198 15.18 -10.15 -17.88
N ALA A 199 14.96 -8.84 -17.88
CA ALA A 199 15.80 -7.90 -17.15
C ALA A 199 14.95 -6.89 -16.36
N THR A 200 15.46 -6.50 -15.20
CA THR A 200 15.03 -5.30 -14.49
C THR A 200 15.98 -4.16 -14.86
N LEU A 201 15.41 -3.07 -15.30
CA LEU A 201 16.13 -1.82 -15.55
C LEU A 201 16.06 -0.97 -14.30
N THR A 202 17.18 -0.71 -13.66
CA THR A 202 17.30 0.16 -12.51
C THR A 202 17.56 1.58 -12.98
N ILE A 203 16.68 2.54 -12.63
CA ILE A 203 16.72 3.93 -13.10
C ILE A 203 16.97 4.82 -11.89
N LYS A 204 18.06 5.59 -11.92
CA LYS A 204 18.47 6.49 -10.83
C LYS A 204 18.57 7.91 -11.36
N PRO A 205 17.76 8.86 -10.86
CA PRO A 205 17.93 10.27 -11.14
C PRO A 205 19.14 10.85 -10.36
N ASP A 206 19.74 11.90 -10.90
CA ASP A 206 20.80 12.69 -10.24
C ASP A 206 20.29 13.63 -9.17
N SER A 207 19.10 13.38 -8.65
CA SER A 207 18.49 14.16 -7.56
C SER A 207 19.27 14.01 -6.26
N PRO A 208 19.41 15.06 -5.44
CA PRO A 208 20.07 14.99 -4.15
C PRO A 208 19.39 13.99 -3.16
N SER A 209 18.15 13.61 -3.39
CA SER A 209 17.49 12.49 -2.73
C SER A 209 17.94 11.16 -3.35
N THR A 210 19.19 10.77 -3.12
CA THR A 210 19.88 9.59 -3.70
C THR A 210 19.22 8.23 -3.41
N ALA A 211 18.14 8.18 -2.64
CA ALA A 211 17.46 6.94 -2.27
C ALA A 211 16.31 6.54 -3.19
N ASN A 212 15.93 7.38 -4.15
CA ASN A 212 14.83 7.08 -5.06
C ASN A 212 15.35 6.27 -6.25
N VAL A 213 15.17 4.96 -6.18
CA VAL A 213 15.46 4.03 -7.27
C VAL A 213 14.15 3.63 -7.92
N PHE A 214 14.05 3.83 -9.22
CA PHE A 214 12.92 3.43 -10.04
C PHE A 214 13.28 2.21 -10.85
N SER A 215 12.27 1.48 -11.32
CA SER A 215 12.50 0.30 -12.14
C SER A 215 11.50 0.21 -13.29
N ALA A 216 11.97 -0.36 -14.38
CA ALA A 216 11.17 -0.83 -15.50
C ALA A 216 11.61 -2.25 -15.86
N ALA A 217 10.82 -2.94 -16.67
CA ALA A 217 11.12 -4.30 -17.10
C ALA A 217 11.39 -4.38 -18.61
N ALA A 218 12.29 -5.26 -19.00
CA ALA A 218 12.53 -5.64 -20.38
C ALA A 218 12.44 -7.16 -20.52
N ARG A 219 11.74 -7.66 -21.55
CA ARG A 219 11.53 -9.10 -21.74
C ARG A 219 11.65 -9.49 -23.20
N VAL A 220 12.27 -10.64 -23.47
CA VAL A 220 12.00 -11.44 -24.65
C VAL A 220 11.04 -12.56 -24.23
N MET A 221 9.87 -12.61 -24.87
CA MET A 221 8.83 -13.58 -24.54
C MET A 221 9.25 -14.98 -24.99
N PRO A 222 8.83 -16.06 -24.28
CA PRO A 222 9.03 -17.41 -24.78
C PRO A 222 8.24 -17.64 -26.07
N SER A 223 8.69 -18.57 -26.91
CA SER A 223 7.89 -19.04 -28.03
C SER A 223 6.54 -19.56 -27.53
N PRO A 224 5.44 -19.27 -28.22
CA PRO A 224 4.17 -19.87 -27.87
C PRO A 224 4.29 -21.41 -27.91
N PRO A 225 3.64 -22.13 -27.01
CA PRO A 225 3.67 -23.59 -27.05
C PRO A 225 3.19 -24.07 -28.41
N THR A 226 4.02 -24.85 -29.08
CA THR A 226 3.63 -25.48 -30.33
C THR A 226 2.57 -26.53 -30.01
N THR A 227 1.31 -26.17 -30.17
CA THR A 227 0.23 -27.15 -30.13
C THR A 227 0.40 -28.05 -31.36
N LYS A 228 1.04 -29.20 -31.20
CA LYS A 228 0.98 -30.24 -32.23
C LYS A 228 -0.50 -30.63 -32.33
N SER A 229 -1.18 -30.07 -33.35
CA SER A 229 -2.49 -30.54 -33.71
C SER A 229 -2.30 -31.98 -34.21
N THR A 230 -2.50 -32.92 -33.31
CA THR A 230 -2.72 -34.32 -33.71
C THR A 230 -4.14 -34.39 -34.26
N LEU A 231 -4.31 -34.00 -35.52
CA LEU A 231 -5.48 -34.40 -36.28
C LEU A 231 -5.39 -35.92 -36.41
N SER A 232 -5.91 -36.62 -35.39
CA SER A 232 -6.25 -38.00 -35.49
C SER A 232 -7.38 -38.10 -36.53
N THR A 233 -7.05 -38.58 -37.72
CA THR A 233 -8.02 -38.95 -38.77
C THR A 233 -8.87 -40.06 -38.19
N ILE A 234 -10.01 -39.73 -37.61
CA ILE A 234 -11.06 -40.68 -37.30
C ILE A 234 -11.63 -41.09 -38.66
N ARG A 235 -11.14 -42.19 -39.23
CA ARG A 235 -11.81 -42.88 -40.30
C ARG A 235 -13.07 -43.45 -39.68
N HIS A 236 -14.21 -42.87 -40.02
CA HIS A 236 -15.48 -43.50 -39.87
C HIS A 236 -15.57 -44.63 -40.90
N ASP A 237 -15.31 -45.87 -40.46
CA ASP A 237 -15.76 -47.03 -41.18
C ASP A 237 -17.29 -47.08 -41.08
N LEU A 238 -17.94 -46.64 -42.18
CA LEU A 238 -19.34 -46.86 -42.42
C LEU A 238 -19.56 -48.36 -42.66
N ALA A 239 -19.83 -49.11 -41.61
CA ALA A 239 -20.40 -50.46 -41.73
C ALA A 239 -21.84 -50.33 -42.12
N THR A 240 -22.14 -50.81 -43.32
CA THR A 240 -23.46 -50.96 -43.89
C THR A 240 -24.26 -51.95 -43.04
N PRO A 241 -25.49 -51.67 -42.59
CA PRO A 241 -26.35 -52.68 -41.97
C PRO A 241 -27.01 -53.55 -43.06
N ALA A 242 -26.78 -54.86 -42.95
CA ALA A 242 -27.41 -55.84 -43.73
C ALA A 242 -28.96 -55.90 -43.48
N THR A 243 -29.71 -55.75 -44.52
CA THR A 243 -31.16 -55.96 -44.56
C THR A 243 -31.44 -57.41 -44.32
N THR A 244 -32.19 -57.78 -43.27
CA THR A 244 -32.86 -59.07 -43.14
C THR A 244 -34.34 -58.83 -43.06
N ALA A 245 -34.98 -59.16 -44.15
CA ALA A 245 -36.45 -59.30 -44.23
C ALA A 245 -36.86 -60.62 -43.57
N ALA A 246 -37.88 -60.59 -42.74
CA ALA A 246 -38.68 -61.73 -42.40
C ALA A 246 -40.10 -61.27 -42.05
N SER A 247 -41.02 -61.70 -42.88
CA SER A 247 -42.46 -61.61 -42.77
C SER A 247 -42.98 -62.87 -42.05
N PRO A 248 -44.33 -63.09 -41.96
CA PRO A 248 -45.14 -62.86 -40.78
C PRO A 248 -45.73 -64.18 -40.25
N SER A 249 -46.41 -64.16 -39.15
CA SER A 249 -47.67 -64.92 -38.92
C SER A 249 -48.06 -65.08 -37.47
N GLN A 250 -49.27 -64.79 -37.28
CA GLN A 250 -50.32 -65.07 -36.32
C GLN A 250 -50.34 -64.29 -35.00
#